data_95ff00348440e0fdc85cad565693b5c9
#
_entry.id   95ff00348440e0fdc85cad565693b5c9
#
_cell.length_a   1.000
_cell.length_b   1.000
_cell.length_c   1.000
_cell.angle_alpha   90.00
_cell.angle_beta   90.00
_cell.angle_gamma   90.00
#
_symmetry.space_group_name_H-M   'P 1'
#
loop_
_entity.id
_entity.type
_entity.pdbx_description
1 polymer ?
#
loop_
_entity_poly.entity_id
_entity_poly.type
_entity_poly.pdbx_seq_one_letter_code
_entity_poly.pdbx_strand_id
1 'polypeptide(L)'
;MRLGIDLDGVVANFGAGWTNFYNQEFGTSLGEHDINTWDAIVPLTHFRSMREFWTWARNLNGASLFRHLDTYPEAVPSLWDLVRQKHDVVIITTKPPWAIHDTFAWLSENKIPTREVHITDAKYEVDCDIYLDDAPHHIYSIHRERPDRVMTRFARPWNHTVSGTESVSNWPEFLALVKSYSG
;
A
#
# COMPACT_ATOMS: atom_id res chain seq x y z
N MET A 1 14.28 4.13 -14.43
CA MET A 1 13.09 3.23 -14.51
C MET A 1 11.90 3.93 -13.89
N ARG A 2 10.70 3.55 -14.33
CA ARG A 2 9.43 3.91 -13.69
C ARG A 2 9.03 2.83 -12.68
N LEU A 3 8.78 3.24 -11.46
CA LEU A 3 8.49 2.35 -10.34
C LEU A 3 7.06 2.62 -9.86
N GLY A 4 6.16 1.66 -10.07
CA GLY A 4 4.77 1.72 -9.64
C GLY A 4 4.66 1.24 -8.19
N ILE A 5 4.33 2.12 -7.27
CA ILE A 5 4.34 1.86 -5.83
C ILE A 5 2.93 2.01 -5.27
N ASP A 6 2.42 0.97 -4.62
CA ASP A 6 1.18 1.06 -3.85
C ASP A 6 1.36 1.84 -2.54
N LEU A 7 0.28 2.27 -1.93
CA LEU A 7 0.29 2.97 -0.64
C LEU A 7 -0.03 2.05 0.54
N ASP A 8 -1.26 1.54 0.60
CA ASP A 8 -1.74 0.81 1.77
C ASP A 8 -1.04 -0.55 1.88
N GLY A 9 -0.46 -0.86 3.04
CA GLY A 9 0.32 -2.08 3.21
C GLY A 9 1.75 -2.03 2.66
N VAL A 10 2.12 -0.99 1.91
CA VAL A 10 3.45 -0.80 1.30
C VAL A 10 4.14 0.43 1.86
N VAL A 11 3.61 1.63 1.66
CA VAL A 11 4.14 2.90 2.19
C VAL A 11 3.41 3.29 3.46
N ALA A 12 2.07 3.21 3.44
CA ALA A 12 1.18 3.55 4.55
C ALA A 12 0.81 2.31 5.36
N ASN A 13 0.98 2.37 6.67
CA ASN A 13 0.62 1.27 7.57
C ASN A 13 -0.88 1.26 7.84
N PHE A 14 -1.63 0.73 6.89
CA PHE A 14 -3.08 0.62 6.98
C PHE A 14 -3.53 -0.28 8.14
N GLY A 15 -2.81 -1.39 8.38
CA GLY A 15 -3.12 -2.33 9.45
C GLY A 15 -3.08 -1.69 10.83
N ALA A 16 -1.96 -1.06 11.19
CA ALA A 16 -1.85 -0.35 12.46
C ALA A 16 -2.81 0.84 12.54
N GLY A 17 -3.03 1.53 11.44
CA GLY A 17 -3.92 2.69 11.40
C GLY A 17 -5.33 2.35 11.84
N TRP A 18 -5.98 1.37 11.19
CA TRP A 18 -7.36 1.04 11.54
C TRP A 18 -7.46 0.33 12.90
N THR A 19 -6.51 -0.54 13.27
CA THR A 19 -6.55 -1.21 14.58
C THR A 19 -6.42 -0.23 15.73
N ASN A 20 -5.56 0.80 15.60
CA ASN A 20 -5.40 1.82 16.61
C ASN A 20 -6.70 2.61 16.85
N PHE A 21 -7.37 3.09 15.81
CA PHE A 21 -8.66 3.78 15.93
C PHE A 21 -9.74 2.88 16.49
N TYR A 22 -9.81 1.65 16.00
CA TYR A 22 -10.78 0.67 16.47
C TYR A 22 -10.61 0.34 17.96
N ASN A 23 -9.37 0.11 18.39
CA ASN A 23 -9.07 -0.17 19.79
C ASN A 23 -9.44 1.00 20.71
N GLN A 24 -9.15 2.23 20.30
CA GLN A 24 -9.49 3.41 21.07
C GLN A 24 -11.00 3.59 21.23
N GLU A 25 -11.77 3.36 20.18
CA GLU A 25 -13.22 3.56 20.20
C GLU A 25 -13.98 2.42 20.88
N PHE A 26 -13.55 1.17 20.65
CA PHE A 26 -14.29 -0.02 21.12
C PHE A 26 -13.63 -0.78 22.26
N GLY A 27 -12.52 -0.25 22.81
CA GLY A 27 -11.86 -0.84 23.97
C GLY A 27 -11.23 -2.20 23.72
N THR A 28 -10.77 -2.46 22.49
CA THR A 28 -10.10 -3.70 22.08
C THR A 28 -8.57 -3.56 22.13
N SER A 29 -7.83 -4.63 21.79
CA SER A 29 -6.36 -4.67 21.79
C SER A 29 -5.81 -5.37 20.54
N LEU A 30 -6.44 -5.15 19.38
CA LEU A 30 -5.98 -5.69 18.11
C LEU A 30 -4.65 -5.07 17.69
N GLY A 31 -3.76 -5.89 17.10
CA GLY A 31 -2.51 -5.43 16.52
C GLY A 31 -2.33 -5.92 15.08
N GLU A 32 -1.26 -5.46 14.43
CA GLU A 32 -0.95 -5.93 13.07
C GLU A 32 -0.73 -7.45 12.99
N HIS A 33 -0.26 -8.07 14.08
CA HIS A 33 -0.04 -9.52 14.17
C HIS A 33 -1.33 -10.34 14.12
N ASP A 34 -2.50 -9.73 14.34
CA ASP A 34 -3.80 -10.39 14.21
C ASP A 34 -4.28 -10.42 12.76
N ILE A 35 -3.71 -9.57 11.89
CA ILE A 35 -4.10 -9.42 10.48
C ILE A 35 -3.36 -10.48 9.66
N ASN A 36 -3.93 -11.68 9.54
CA ASN A 36 -3.30 -12.80 8.87
C ASN A 36 -3.92 -13.15 7.51
N THR A 37 -5.03 -12.51 7.15
CA THR A 37 -5.73 -12.70 5.87
C THR A 37 -6.11 -11.35 5.26
N TRP A 38 -6.28 -11.32 3.95
CA TRP A 38 -6.65 -10.11 3.22
C TRP A 38 -8.00 -9.51 3.69
N ASP A 39 -8.95 -10.33 4.04
CA ASP A 39 -10.29 -9.99 4.50
C ASP A 39 -10.44 -10.03 6.03
N ALA A 40 -9.36 -9.81 6.78
CA ALA A 40 -9.31 -9.91 8.23
C ALA A 40 -10.24 -8.93 8.98
N ILE A 41 -10.57 -7.77 8.40
CA ILE A 41 -11.30 -6.70 9.09
C ILE A 41 -12.64 -7.19 9.65
N VAL A 42 -13.48 -7.81 8.83
CA VAL A 42 -14.81 -8.26 9.26
C VAL A 42 -14.71 -9.35 10.35
N PRO A 43 -13.87 -10.40 10.21
CA PRO A 43 -13.72 -11.39 11.27
C PRO A 43 -13.13 -10.85 12.59
N LEU A 44 -12.29 -9.81 12.53
CA LEU A 44 -11.63 -9.27 13.74
C LEU A 44 -12.42 -8.17 14.44
N THR A 45 -13.49 -7.67 13.83
CA THR A 45 -14.24 -6.52 14.33
C THR A 45 -15.73 -6.87 14.57
N HIS A 46 -16.46 -5.92 15.15
CA HIS A 46 -17.93 -6.08 15.26
C HIS A 46 -18.68 -5.70 13.98
N PHE A 47 -17.98 -5.17 12.96
CA PHE A 47 -18.60 -4.80 11.69
C PHE A 47 -19.10 -6.05 10.95
N ARG A 48 -20.32 -5.97 10.42
CA ARG A 48 -20.97 -7.08 9.69
C ARG A 48 -20.54 -7.15 8.22
N SER A 49 -19.90 -6.11 7.74
CA SER A 49 -19.48 -5.99 6.34
C SER A 49 -18.41 -4.92 6.16
N MET A 50 -17.65 -5.01 5.06
CA MET A 50 -16.72 -3.96 4.66
C MET A 50 -17.41 -2.62 4.43
N ARG A 51 -18.69 -2.60 4.04
CA ARG A 51 -19.46 -1.36 3.91
C ARG A 51 -19.63 -0.65 5.25
N GLU A 52 -19.90 -1.37 6.33
CA GLU A 52 -19.99 -0.80 7.69
C GLU A 52 -18.62 -0.26 8.13
N PHE A 53 -17.56 -1.04 7.93
CA PHE A 53 -16.20 -0.58 8.20
C PHE A 53 -15.87 0.71 7.44
N TRP A 54 -16.12 0.78 6.13
CA TRP A 54 -15.85 1.99 5.34
C TRP A 54 -16.72 3.17 5.74
N THR A 55 -17.94 2.94 6.22
CA THR A 55 -18.80 4.00 6.76
C THR A 55 -18.20 4.61 8.01
N TRP A 56 -17.65 3.79 8.89
CA TRP A 56 -16.91 4.23 10.07
C TRP A 56 -15.60 4.92 9.70
N ALA A 57 -14.80 4.33 8.82
CA ALA A 57 -13.50 4.82 8.43
C ALA A 57 -13.51 6.16 7.65
N ARG A 58 -14.67 6.59 7.18
CA ARG A 58 -14.82 7.86 6.42
C ARG A 58 -14.57 9.11 7.23
N ASN A 59 -14.83 9.06 8.54
CA ASN A 59 -14.68 10.24 9.40
C ASN A 59 -14.23 9.81 10.79
N LEU A 60 -12.94 9.83 10.99
CA LEU A 60 -12.28 9.61 12.27
C LEU A 60 -11.60 10.91 12.66
N ASN A 61 -12.10 11.56 13.72
CA ASN A 61 -11.56 12.85 14.18
C ASN A 61 -11.49 13.95 13.12
N GLY A 62 -12.51 14.03 12.25
CA GLY A 62 -12.65 15.08 11.24
C GLY A 62 -12.00 14.82 9.89
N ALA A 63 -11.35 13.66 9.70
CA ALA A 63 -10.80 13.21 8.43
C ALA A 63 -11.02 11.70 8.24
N SER A 64 -10.79 11.18 7.04
CA SER A 64 -10.86 9.73 6.85
C SER A 64 -9.66 9.01 7.45
N LEU A 65 -9.81 7.69 7.68
CA LEU A 65 -8.73 6.82 8.15
C LEU A 65 -7.42 7.05 7.36
N PHE A 66 -7.51 7.23 6.04
CA PHE A 66 -6.35 7.39 5.16
C PHE A 66 -5.51 8.63 5.44
N ARG A 67 -6.06 9.64 6.10
CA ARG A 67 -5.33 10.83 6.52
C ARG A 67 -4.45 10.59 7.75
N HIS A 68 -4.79 9.61 8.56
CA HIS A 68 -4.19 9.36 9.86
C HIS A 68 -3.16 8.23 9.87
N LEU A 69 -2.88 7.62 8.71
CA LEU A 69 -1.95 6.50 8.62
C LEU A 69 -0.50 6.96 8.86
N ASP A 70 0.23 6.22 9.67
CA ASP A 70 1.67 6.32 9.72
C ASP A 70 2.32 5.68 8.49
N THR A 71 3.53 6.09 8.15
CA THR A 71 4.32 5.39 7.14
C THR A 71 5.02 4.17 7.74
N TYR A 72 5.21 3.13 6.95
CA TYR A 72 6.11 2.06 7.36
C TYR A 72 7.54 2.61 7.58
N PRO A 73 8.31 2.03 8.53
CA PRO A 73 9.72 2.37 8.69
C PRO A 73 10.47 2.31 7.37
N GLU A 74 11.38 3.26 7.14
CA GLU A 74 12.23 3.35 5.95
C GLU A 74 11.51 3.62 4.61
N ALA A 75 10.16 3.60 4.54
CA ALA A 75 9.43 3.81 3.30
C ALA A 75 9.76 5.15 2.65
N VAL A 76 9.57 6.25 3.37
CA VAL A 76 9.80 7.60 2.82
C VAL A 76 11.27 7.86 2.49
N PRO A 77 12.25 7.56 3.36
CA PRO A 77 13.67 7.65 3.01
C PRO A 77 14.03 6.85 1.75
N SER A 78 13.52 5.62 1.62
CA SER A 78 13.79 4.77 0.45
C SER A 78 13.21 5.33 -0.85
N LEU A 79 12.00 5.89 -0.81
CA LEU A 79 11.42 6.58 -1.97
C LEU A 79 12.28 7.79 -2.41
N TRP A 80 12.80 8.56 -1.45
CA TRP A 80 13.73 9.64 -1.76
C TRP A 80 15.07 9.14 -2.32
N ASP A 81 15.57 7.98 -1.86
CA ASP A 81 16.78 7.37 -2.41
C ASP A 81 16.56 6.96 -3.87
N LEU A 82 15.41 6.37 -4.21
CA LEU A 82 15.07 6.02 -5.59
C LEU A 82 15.02 7.25 -6.50
N VAL A 83 14.41 8.34 -6.05
CA VAL A 83 14.36 9.60 -6.82
C VAL A 83 15.77 10.20 -7.00
N ARG A 84 16.63 10.17 -5.96
CA ARG A 84 18.04 10.60 -6.08
C ARG A 84 18.82 9.77 -7.10
N GLN A 85 18.49 8.48 -7.23
CA GLN A 85 19.05 7.58 -8.23
C GLN A 85 18.43 7.73 -9.64
N LYS A 86 17.60 8.77 -9.86
CA LYS A 86 16.95 9.08 -11.13
C LYS A 86 15.88 8.08 -11.57
N HIS A 87 15.25 7.40 -10.62
CA HIS A 87 14.04 6.65 -10.90
C HIS A 87 12.79 7.54 -10.79
N ASP A 88 11.78 7.26 -11.59
CA ASP A 88 10.47 7.90 -11.48
C ASP A 88 9.60 7.08 -10.52
N VAL A 89 9.24 7.64 -9.38
CA VAL A 89 8.30 7.06 -8.43
C VAL A 89 6.89 7.46 -8.84
N VAL A 90 6.08 6.47 -9.20
CA VAL A 90 4.67 6.61 -9.58
C VAL A 90 3.81 5.95 -8.49
N ILE A 91 2.92 6.69 -7.88
CA ILE A 91 1.98 6.11 -6.92
C ILE A 91 0.77 5.54 -7.65
N ILE A 92 0.47 4.25 -7.39
CA ILE A 92 -0.67 3.56 -7.98
C ILE A 92 -1.46 2.90 -6.86
N THR A 93 -2.57 3.48 -6.47
CA THR A 93 -3.35 3.04 -5.30
C THR A 93 -4.84 2.94 -5.60
N THR A 94 -5.53 2.07 -4.88
CA THR A 94 -6.99 1.98 -4.92
C THR A 94 -7.57 2.73 -3.73
N LYS A 95 -8.47 3.68 -4.00
CA LYS A 95 -9.14 4.45 -2.96
C LYS A 95 -10.62 4.67 -3.29
N PRO A 96 -11.51 4.59 -2.29
CA PRO A 96 -12.88 5.02 -2.49
C PRO A 96 -12.94 6.53 -2.76
N PRO A 97 -13.94 7.01 -3.53
CA PRO A 97 -14.01 8.42 -3.93
C PRO A 97 -13.96 9.42 -2.78
N TRP A 98 -14.53 9.08 -1.63
CA TRP A 98 -14.51 9.94 -0.44
C TRP A 98 -13.13 10.06 0.24
N ALA A 99 -12.18 9.17 -0.06
CA ALA A 99 -10.83 9.18 0.51
C ALA A 99 -9.80 9.91 -0.38
N ILE A 100 -10.16 10.28 -1.59
CA ILE A 100 -9.23 10.87 -2.57
C ILE A 100 -8.57 12.14 -2.02
N HIS A 101 -9.36 13.06 -1.47
CA HIS A 101 -8.84 14.30 -0.91
C HIS A 101 -7.84 14.04 0.22
N ASP A 102 -8.19 13.18 1.17
CA ASP A 102 -7.33 12.82 2.29
C ASP A 102 -6.07 12.09 1.85
N THR A 103 -6.15 11.27 0.80
CA THR A 103 -4.99 10.62 0.20
C THR A 103 -3.98 11.63 -0.34
N PHE A 104 -4.42 12.64 -1.12
CA PHE A 104 -3.52 13.68 -1.62
C PHE A 104 -2.93 14.54 -0.49
N ALA A 105 -3.72 14.86 0.52
CA ALA A 105 -3.25 15.57 1.69
C ALA A 105 -2.19 14.75 2.46
N TRP A 106 -2.44 13.45 2.66
CA TRP A 106 -1.50 12.52 3.29
C TRP A 106 -0.17 12.42 2.51
N LEU A 107 -0.23 12.30 1.18
CA LEU A 107 0.95 12.29 0.32
C LEU A 107 1.82 13.55 0.52
N SER A 108 1.17 14.71 0.57
CA SER A 108 1.83 16.00 0.78
C SER A 108 2.47 16.10 2.17
N GLU A 109 1.73 15.75 3.21
CA GLU A 109 2.19 15.84 4.61
C GLU A 109 3.36 14.89 4.91
N ASN A 110 3.33 13.69 4.34
CA ASN A 110 4.40 12.72 4.46
C ASN A 110 5.54 12.94 3.45
N LYS A 111 5.47 14.00 2.64
CA LYS A 111 6.50 14.38 1.67
C LYS A 111 6.88 13.22 0.74
N ILE A 112 5.88 12.51 0.24
CA ILE A 112 6.08 11.41 -0.70
C ILE A 112 6.63 11.98 -2.02
N PRO A 113 7.82 11.57 -2.49
CA PRO A 113 8.48 12.17 -3.65
C PRO A 113 7.95 11.60 -4.97
N THR A 114 6.70 11.91 -5.29
CA THR A 114 6.06 11.52 -6.55
C THR A 114 5.60 12.74 -7.34
N ARG A 115 5.61 12.61 -8.66
CA ARG A 115 5.01 13.58 -9.58
C ARG A 115 3.76 13.04 -10.27
N GLU A 116 3.46 11.77 -10.06
CA GLU A 116 2.38 11.08 -10.75
C GLU A 116 1.64 10.16 -9.76
N VAL A 117 0.33 10.32 -9.70
CA VAL A 117 -0.54 9.56 -8.80
C VAL A 117 -1.73 9.03 -9.60
N HIS A 118 -1.90 7.71 -9.58
CA HIS A 118 -3.06 7.02 -10.15
C HIS A 118 -3.91 6.40 -9.05
N ILE A 119 -5.19 6.74 -9.04
CA ILE A 119 -6.18 6.11 -8.17
C ILE A 119 -7.06 5.22 -9.03
N THR A 120 -6.76 3.93 -9.06
CA THR A 120 -7.38 2.95 -9.96
C THR A 120 -7.26 1.53 -9.42
N ASP A 121 -8.24 0.67 -9.75
CA ASP A 121 -8.16 -0.77 -9.54
C ASP A 121 -7.38 -1.47 -10.66
N ALA A 122 -7.38 -0.91 -11.87
CA ALA A 122 -6.67 -1.44 -13.02
C ALA A 122 -5.20 -0.97 -13.02
N LYS A 123 -4.46 -1.29 -11.94
CA LYS A 123 -3.07 -0.85 -11.75
C LYS A 123 -2.14 -1.27 -12.89
N TYR A 124 -2.42 -2.37 -13.56
CA TYR A 124 -1.69 -2.87 -14.73
C TYR A 124 -1.78 -1.96 -15.97
N GLU A 125 -2.75 -1.04 -16.03
CA GLU A 125 -2.86 -0.08 -17.13
C GLU A 125 -1.82 1.05 -17.03
N VAL A 126 -1.28 1.28 -15.84
CA VAL A 126 -0.20 2.25 -15.62
C VAL A 126 1.12 1.59 -15.97
N ASP A 127 1.76 2.02 -17.05
CA ASP A 127 3.00 1.40 -17.52
C ASP A 127 4.19 1.75 -16.61
N CYS A 128 4.72 0.74 -15.91
CA CYS A 128 5.90 0.82 -15.06
C CYS A 128 6.86 -0.34 -15.36
N ASP A 129 8.13 -0.16 -15.08
CA ASP A 129 9.16 -1.19 -15.25
C ASP A 129 9.10 -2.22 -14.11
N ILE A 130 8.89 -1.72 -12.89
CA ILE A 130 8.78 -2.53 -11.67
C ILE A 130 7.55 -2.04 -10.89
N TYR A 131 6.74 -2.98 -10.42
CA TYR A 131 5.62 -2.72 -9.52
C TYR A 131 5.91 -3.27 -8.13
N LEU A 132 5.46 -2.56 -7.10
CA LEU A 132 5.52 -2.99 -5.70
C LEU A 132 4.12 -2.89 -5.09
N ASP A 133 3.56 -4.02 -4.68
CA ASP A 133 2.20 -4.13 -4.14
C ASP A 133 2.11 -5.26 -3.11
N ASP A 134 1.17 -5.17 -2.16
CA ASP A 134 0.93 -6.20 -1.16
C ASP A 134 -0.41 -6.93 -1.34
N ALA A 135 -1.32 -6.37 -2.16
CA ALA A 135 -2.65 -6.91 -2.38
C ALA A 135 -2.61 -8.16 -3.29
N PRO A 136 -3.09 -9.33 -2.83
CA PRO A 136 -2.99 -10.58 -3.61
C PRO A 136 -3.58 -10.48 -5.01
N HIS A 137 -4.73 -9.81 -5.17
CA HIS A 137 -5.42 -9.67 -6.45
C HIS A 137 -4.71 -8.71 -7.41
N HIS A 138 -4.03 -7.67 -6.90
CA HIS A 138 -3.22 -6.77 -7.72
C HIS A 138 -1.92 -7.43 -8.16
N ILE A 139 -1.23 -8.14 -7.26
CA ILE A 139 -0.03 -8.92 -7.60
C ILE A 139 -0.35 -9.88 -8.76
N TYR A 140 -1.45 -10.61 -8.65
CA TYR A 140 -1.86 -11.54 -9.69
C TYR A 140 -2.24 -10.85 -11.01
N SER A 141 -3.05 -9.78 -10.96
CA SER A 141 -3.52 -9.08 -12.16
C SER A 141 -2.38 -8.37 -12.88
N ILE A 142 -1.48 -7.68 -12.17
CA ILE A 142 -0.32 -7.01 -12.77
C ILE A 142 0.59 -8.05 -13.43
N HIS A 143 0.94 -9.13 -12.74
CA HIS A 143 1.79 -10.18 -13.29
C HIS A 143 1.20 -10.83 -14.55
N ARG A 144 -0.12 -11.05 -14.57
CA ARG A 144 -0.82 -11.64 -15.73
C ARG A 144 -0.87 -10.68 -16.93
N GLU A 145 -1.20 -9.40 -16.69
CA GLU A 145 -1.43 -8.42 -17.75
C GLU A 145 -0.13 -7.75 -18.23
N ARG A 146 0.93 -7.83 -17.43
CA ARG A 146 2.25 -7.25 -17.70
C ARG A 146 3.36 -8.30 -17.51
N PRO A 147 3.35 -9.41 -18.26
CA PRO A 147 4.33 -10.49 -18.10
C PRO A 147 5.76 -10.09 -18.47
N ASP A 148 5.93 -8.98 -19.18
CA ASP A 148 7.20 -8.37 -19.58
C ASP A 148 7.75 -7.38 -18.53
N ARG A 149 7.03 -7.15 -17.44
CA ARG A 149 7.40 -6.24 -16.36
C ARG A 149 7.69 -7.00 -15.07
N VAL A 150 8.40 -6.36 -14.16
CA VAL A 150 8.71 -6.96 -12.87
C VAL A 150 7.59 -6.64 -11.87
N MET A 151 6.83 -7.68 -11.49
CA MET A 151 5.91 -7.58 -10.37
C MET A 151 6.62 -8.01 -9.10
N THR A 152 6.69 -7.12 -8.11
CA THR A 152 7.29 -7.38 -6.80
C THR A 152 6.22 -7.40 -5.72
N ARG A 153 6.10 -8.54 -5.04
CA ARG A 153 5.27 -8.69 -3.86
C ARG A 153 5.97 -8.06 -2.65
N PHE A 154 5.32 -7.12 -1.97
CA PHE A 154 5.72 -6.76 -0.63
C PHE A 154 5.16 -7.80 0.34
N ALA A 155 6.02 -8.65 0.92
CA ALA A 155 5.62 -9.78 1.74
C ALA A 155 4.89 -9.32 3.00
N ARG A 156 3.66 -9.78 3.16
CA ARG A 156 2.78 -9.53 4.30
C ARG A 156 2.13 -10.84 4.74
N PRO A 157 1.63 -10.94 6.00
CA PRO A 157 0.97 -12.16 6.46
C PRO A 157 -0.26 -12.56 5.63
N TRP A 158 -0.90 -11.61 4.97
CA TRP A 158 -2.12 -11.82 4.17
C TRP A 158 -1.89 -12.13 2.70
N ASN A 159 -0.63 -12.22 2.24
CA ASN A 159 -0.34 -12.54 0.84
C ASN A 159 0.66 -13.69 0.71
N HIS A 160 0.61 -14.39 -0.42
CA HIS A 160 1.47 -15.52 -0.72
C HIS A 160 2.30 -15.27 -1.96
N THR A 161 3.39 -16.01 -2.11
CA THR A 161 4.24 -15.96 -3.29
C THR A 161 3.46 -16.40 -4.53
N VAL A 162 3.57 -15.64 -5.59
CA VAL A 162 3.06 -15.97 -6.93
C VAL A 162 4.26 -16.36 -7.80
N SER A 163 4.18 -17.50 -8.47
CA SER A 163 5.27 -17.96 -9.35
C SER A 163 5.52 -16.94 -10.46
N GLY A 164 6.78 -16.60 -10.69
CA GLY A 164 7.18 -15.60 -11.68
C GLY A 164 7.18 -14.16 -11.18
N THR A 165 6.89 -13.93 -9.89
CA THR A 165 7.03 -12.61 -9.28
C THR A 165 8.23 -12.55 -8.35
N GLU A 166 8.78 -11.36 -8.19
CA GLU A 166 9.76 -11.05 -7.16
C GLU A 166 9.09 -10.89 -5.78
N SER A 167 9.88 -10.96 -4.72
CA SER A 167 9.37 -10.81 -3.35
C SER A 167 10.37 -10.12 -2.47
N VAL A 168 9.90 -9.12 -1.72
CA VAL A 168 10.70 -8.38 -0.72
C VAL A 168 9.91 -8.28 0.58
N SER A 169 10.62 -8.23 1.72
CA SER A 169 10.00 -8.14 3.04
C SER A 169 10.14 -6.75 3.67
N ASN A 170 10.98 -5.91 3.10
CA ASN A 170 11.30 -4.58 3.62
C ASN A 170 11.81 -3.66 2.51
N TRP A 171 11.94 -2.39 2.81
CA TRP A 171 12.40 -1.38 1.87
C TRP A 171 13.86 -1.53 1.43
N PRO A 172 14.83 -1.87 2.31
CA PRO A 172 16.20 -2.19 1.88
C PRO A 172 16.30 -3.30 0.83
N GLU A 173 15.49 -4.36 0.99
CA GLU A 173 15.42 -5.42 -0.02
C GLU A 173 14.87 -4.90 -1.36
N PHE A 174 13.85 -4.04 -1.33
CA PHE A 174 13.31 -3.42 -2.55
C PHE A 174 14.35 -2.54 -3.25
N LEU A 175 15.09 -1.71 -2.49
CA LEU A 175 16.20 -0.91 -3.06
C LEU A 175 17.26 -1.80 -3.73
N ALA A 176 17.63 -2.90 -3.09
CA ALA A 176 18.59 -3.86 -3.64
C ALA A 176 18.06 -4.52 -4.93
N LEU A 177 16.78 -4.87 -4.96
CA LEU A 177 16.11 -5.42 -6.14
C LEU A 177 16.10 -4.40 -7.29
N VAL A 178 15.67 -3.18 -7.06
CA VAL A 178 15.67 -2.11 -8.09
C VAL A 178 17.08 -1.89 -8.64
N LYS A 179 18.09 -1.90 -7.77
CA LYS A 179 19.48 -1.78 -8.19
C LYS A 179 19.93 -2.93 -9.11
N SER A 180 19.47 -4.16 -8.86
CA SER A 180 19.84 -5.32 -9.70
C SER A 180 19.28 -5.24 -11.12
N TYR A 181 18.17 -4.53 -11.32
CA TYR A 181 17.56 -4.27 -12.62
C TYR A 181 18.05 -2.98 -13.29
N SER A 182 18.89 -2.18 -12.60
CA SER A 182 19.39 -0.89 -13.12
C SER A 182 20.77 -0.98 -13.77
N GLY A 183 21.33 -2.19 -13.82
CA GLY A 183 22.70 -2.48 -14.28
C GLY A 183 22.93 -2.35 -15.78
#